data_8c9c2fa2075bcc1eb15dca67db18af02
#
_entry.id   8c9c2fa2075bcc1eb15dca67db18af02
#
_cell.length_a   1.000
_cell.length_b   1.000
_cell.length_c   1.000
_cell.angle_alpha   90.00
_cell.angle_beta   90.00
_cell.angle_gamma   90.00
#
_symmetry.space_group_name_H-M   'P 1'
#
loop_
_entity.id
_entity.type
_entity.pdbx_description
1 polymer ?
#
loop_
_entity_poly.entity_id
_entity_poly.type
_entity_poly.pdbx_seq_one_letter_code
_entity_poly.pdbx_strand_id
1 'polypeptide(L)'
;NEAVIKVIAGPEKKSRVVIERERKLTAYHEAGHAIVIHDLPTQDPVHEITIIPRGMAGGMTISLPQEDVTFQTRQQLTERIAVCLGGRAAEQLALGDISTGAGNDLQKASAIARNMVTRYGMSEKVGNVVFDSGHDEVFIGRSMAQTKNYSEEVAALIDEEVKALVDGAYARCGEILTHRRRELDIVAEYLLRYENMDAKTFEQVFTAPAALQPPAAYQAVEAEAEQDAREEEEHGAD
;
A
#
# COMPACT_ATOMS: atom_id res chain seq x y z
N ASN A 1 6.37 16.65 -9.14
CA ASN A 1 5.84 15.48 -8.40
C ASN A 1 4.30 15.43 -8.40
N GLU A 2 3.60 16.51 -8.08
CA GLU A 2 2.13 16.57 -8.03
C GLU A 2 1.47 16.17 -9.37
N ALA A 3 2.07 16.57 -10.50
CA ALA A 3 1.57 16.21 -11.83
C ALA A 3 1.62 14.70 -12.08
N VAL A 4 2.66 14.01 -11.63
CA VAL A 4 2.81 12.55 -11.74
C VAL A 4 1.76 11.83 -10.88
N ILE A 5 1.57 12.27 -9.65
CA ILE A 5 0.57 11.74 -8.72
C ILE A 5 -0.84 11.92 -9.31
N LYS A 6 -1.13 13.07 -9.91
CA LYS A 6 -2.43 13.37 -10.54
C LYS A 6 -2.71 12.48 -11.76
N VAL A 7 -1.67 12.08 -12.49
CA VAL A 7 -1.79 11.14 -13.63
C VAL A 7 -2.01 9.71 -13.14
N ILE A 8 -1.32 9.28 -12.07
CA ILE A 8 -1.41 7.91 -11.55
C ILE A 8 -2.71 7.67 -10.77
N ALA A 9 -3.10 8.62 -9.91
CA ALA A 9 -4.19 8.45 -8.94
C ALA A 9 -5.46 9.24 -9.26
N GLY A 10 -5.41 10.15 -10.23
CA GLY A 10 -6.51 11.06 -10.54
C GLY A 10 -6.60 12.27 -9.59
N PRO A 11 -7.59 13.16 -9.79
CA PRO A 11 -7.78 14.34 -8.95
C PRO A 11 -8.27 13.99 -7.56
N GLU A 12 -7.89 14.82 -6.57
CA GLU A 12 -8.41 14.74 -5.20
C GLU A 12 -9.91 14.98 -5.15
N LYS A 13 -10.62 14.19 -4.33
CA LYS A 13 -12.06 14.35 -4.07
C LYS A 13 -12.29 15.01 -2.71
N LYS A 14 -12.09 16.30 -2.62
CA LYS A 14 -12.27 17.10 -1.37
C LYS A 14 -13.73 17.19 -0.90
N SER A 15 -14.71 16.85 -1.73
CA SER A 15 -16.14 16.95 -1.41
C SER A 15 -16.74 15.69 -0.76
N ARG A 16 -15.97 14.60 -0.61
CA ARG A 16 -16.46 13.37 0.01
C ARG A 16 -16.36 13.49 1.53
N VAL A 17 -17.50 13.51 2.21
CA VAL A 17 -17.53 13.38 3.67
C VAL A 17 -17.22 11.92 4.02
N VAL A 18 -16.03 11.68 4.55
CA VAL A 18 -15.61 10.37 5.03
C VAL A 18 -15.89 10.29 6.52
N ILE A 19 -16.62 9.26 6.96
CA ILE A 19 -16.92 9.05 8.37
C ILE A 19 -15.64 8.68 9.13
N GLU A 20 -15.52 9.05 10.40
CA GLU A 20 -14.32 8.88 11.21
C GLU A 20 -13.82 7.42 11.26
N ARG A 21 -14.76 6.47 11.33
CA ARG A 21 -14.41 5.04 11.29
C ARG A 21 -13.69 4.64 9.99
N GLU A 22 -14.15 5.14 8.83
CA GLU A 22 -13.49 4.87 7.54
C GLU A 22 -12.15 5.59 7.44
N ARG A 23 -12.05 6.81 7.96
CA ARG A 23 -10.75 7.52 8.03
C ARG A 23 -9.73 6.73 8.83
N LYS A 24 -10.11 6.22 10.02
CA LYS A 24 -9.23 5.41 10.85
C LYS A 24 -8.81 4.12 10.15
N LEU A 25 -9.75 3.44 9.50
CA LEU A 25 -9.47 2.24 8.72
C LEU A 25 -8.46 2.52 7.61
N THR A 26 -8.69 3.57 6.81
CA THR A 26 -7.79 3.98 5.73
C THR A 26 -6.40 4.35 6.27
N ALA A 27 -6.33 5.09 7.39
CA ALA A 27 -5.05 5.49 7.98
C ALA A 27 -4.20 4.28 8.39
N TYR A 28 -4.78 3.29 9.06
CA TYR A 28 -4.06 2.06 9.40
C TYR A 28 -3.72 1.22 8.17
N HIS A 29 -4.59 1.17 7.17
CA HIS A 29 -4.35 0.48 5.92
C HIS A 29 -3.12 1.03 5.19
N GLU A 30 -3.10 2.33 4.95
CA GLU A 30 -1.98 2.99 4.26
C GLU A 30 -0.69 2.96 5.10
N ALA A 31 -0.80 3.18 6.41
CA ALA A 31 0.34 3.01 7.33
C ALA A 31 0.91 1.59 7.27
N GLY A 32 0.05 0.58 7.16
CA GLY A 32 0.46 -0.81 7.02
C GLY A 32 1.30 -1.08 5.78
N HIS A 33 0.88 -0.57 4.62
CA HIS A 33 1.66 -0.63 3.40
C HIS A 33 3.03 0.03 3.58
N ALA A 34 3.05 1.24 4.14
CA ALA A 34 4.28 2.02 4.30
C ALA A 34 5.29 1.33 5.24
N ILE A 35 4.85 0.82 6.40
CA ILE A 35 5.71 0.12 7.35
C ILE A 35 6.28 -1.17 6.75
N VAL A 36 5.46 -1.93 6.02
CA VAL A 36 5.93 -3.16 5.34
C VAL A 36 6.96 -2.83 4.27
N ILE A 37 6.74 -1.77 3.47
CA ILE A 37 7.73 -1.30 2.48
C ILE A 37 9.05 -0.96 3.16
N HIS A 38 9.03 -0.19 4.25
CA HIS A 38 10.23 0.25 4.94
C HIS A 38 11.09 -0.90 5.46
N ASP A 39 10.48 -1.97 5.96
CA ASP A 39 11.21 -3.12 6.55
C ASP A 39 11.65 -4.17 5.51
N LEU A 40 11.25 -4.01 4.23
CA LEU A 40 11.60 -4.95 3.16
C LEU A 40 12.73 -4.40 2.28
N PRO A 41 13.89 -5.06 2.26
CA PRO A 41 15.14 -4.48 1.72
C PRO A 41 15.16 -4.32 0.18
N THR A 42 14.24 -4.97 -0.55
CA THR A 42 14.25 -4.93 -2.02
C THR A 42 13.15 -4.05 -2.61
N GLN A 43 12.37 -3.39 -1.74
CA GLN A 43 11.29 -2.53 -2.19
C GLN A 43 11.73 -1.07 -2.29
N ASP A 44 11.13 -0.35 -3.23
CA ASP A 44 11.39 1.08 -3.40
C ASP A 44 10.87 1.86 -2.19
N PRO A 45 11.60 2.90 -1.73
CA PRO A 45 11.24 3.64 -0.54
C PRO A 45 9.90 4.38 -0.69
N VAL A 46 9.23 4.56 0.43
CA VAL A 46 8.00 5.35 0.51
C VAL A 46 8.31 6.81 0.16
N HIS A 47 7.54 7.36 -0.77
CA HIS A 47 7.61 8.75 -1.18
C HIS A 47 6.53 9.61 -0.52
N GLU A 48 5.32 9.10 -0.46
CA GLU A 48 4.17 9.81 0.11
C GLU A 48 3.12 8.81 0.60
N ILE A 49 2.47 9.14 1.72
CA ILE A 49 1.34 8.39 2.25
C ILE A 49 0.20 9.39 2.42
N THR A 50 -0.99 9.08 1.90
CA THR A 50 -2.15 9.98 2.01
C THR A 50 -3.44 9.22 2.25
N ILE A 51 -4.33 9.80 3.05
CA ILE A 51 -5.70 9.33 3.24
C ILE A 51 -6.73 10.26 2.57
N ILE A 52 -6.27 11.18 1.73
CA ILE A 52 -7.14 12.01 0.90
C ILE A 52 -7.65 11.15 -0.25
N PRO A 53 -8.99 10.98 -0.41
CA PRO A 53 -9.53 10.12 -1.46
C PRO A 53 -9.17 10.62 -2.87
N ARG A 54 -8.70 9.71 -3.72
CA ARG A 54 -8.42 9.98 -5.15
C ARG A 54 -9.07 8.89 -6.01
N GLY A 55 -9.78 9.27 -7.05
CA GLY A 55 -10.44 8.29 -7.93
C GLY A 55 -11.36 7.35 -7.15
N MET A 56 -11.07 6.04 -7.19
CA MET A 56 -11.80 5.00 -6.44
C MET A 56 -11.11 4.63 -5.12
N ALA A 57 -9.89 5.11 -4.86
CA ALA A 57 -9.13 4.81 -3.66
C ALA A 57 -9.51 5.73 -2.50
N GLY A 58 -9.58 5.17 -1.29
CA GLY A 58 -9.80 5.93 -0.05
C GLY A 58 -8.54 6.62 0.46
N GLY A 59 -7.37 6.05 0.15
CA GLY A 59 -6.04 6.54 0.44
C GLY A 59 -5.03 5.98 -0.55
N MET A 60 -3.75 6.25 -0.34
CA MET A 60 -2.69 5.75 -1.20
C MET A 60 -1.31 5.86 -0.52
N THR A 61 -0.53 4.79 -0.65
CA THR A 61 0.90 4.78 -0.33
C THR A 61 1.69 4.71 -1.63
N ILE A 62 2.52 5.70 -1.88
CA ILE A 62 3.30 5.85 -3.11
C ILE A 62 4.76 5.55 -2.82
N SER A 63 5.34 4.64 -3.59
CA SER A 63 6.78 4.41 -3.69
C SER A 63 7.29 4.89 -5.05
N LEU A 64 8.48 5.43 -5.09
CA LEU A 64 9.13 5.83 -6.34
C LEU A 64 10.37 4.98 -6.58
N PRO A 65 10.50 4.36 -7.77
CA PRO A 65 11.69 3.63 -8.14
C PRO A 65 12.93 4.52 -8.02
N GLN A 66 13.97 4.01 -7.36
CA GLN A 66 15.26 4.67 -7.28
C GLN A 66 16.14 4.36 -8.49
N GLU A 67 15.90 3.22 -9.13
CA GLU A 67 16.66 2.71 -10.26
C GLU A 67 15.73 2.15 -11.34
N ASP A 68 16.15 2.22 -12.60
CA ASP A 68 15.45 1.58 -13.71
C ASP A 68 15.76 0.07 -13.73
N VAL A 69 14.95 -0.72 -13.01
CA VAL A 69 15.10 -2.17 -12.91
C VAL A 69 14.35 -2.87 -14.04
N THR A 70 15.09 -3.60 -14.89
CA THR A 70 14.50 -4.36 -16.00
C THR A 70 14.00 -5.74 -15.58
N PHE A 71 14.68 -6.40 -14.63
CA PHE A 71 14.37 -7.76 -14.19
C PHE A 71 14.05 -7.77 -12.70
N GLN A 72 13.03 -8.55 -12.32
CA GLN A 72 12.65 -8.73 -10.92
C GLN A 72 13.03 -10.13 -10.44
N THR A 73 13.64 -10.21 -9.27
CA THR A 73 14.00 -11.48 -8.63
C THR A 73 12.81 -12.11 -7.91
N ARG A 74 12.93 -13.42 -7.57
CA ARG A 74 11.94 -14.10 -6.74
C ARG A 74 11.71 -13.38 -5.40
N GLN A 75 12.78 -12.91 -4.77
CA GLN A 75 12.70 -12.17 -3.50
C GLN A 75 11.91 -10.87 -3.68
N GLN A 76 12.22 -10.06 -4.68
CA GLN A 76 11.51 -8.81 -4.96
C GLN A 76 10.01 -9.02 -5.17
N LEU A 77 9.64 -10.08 -5.93
CA LEU A 77 8.23 -10.40 -6.15
C LEU A 77 7.53 -10.92 -4.89
N THR A 78 8.21 -11.75 -4.07
CA THR A 78 7.67 -12.23 -2.79
C THR A 78 7.46 -11.06 -1.82
N GLU A 79 8.41 -10.15 -1.73
CA GLU A 79 8.29 -8.94 -0.91
C GLU A 79 7.19 -8.02 -1.44
N ARG A 80 7.02 -7.91 -2.76
CA ARG A 80 5.92 -7.13 -3.35
C ARG A 80 4.54 -7.72 -3.05
N ILE A 81 4.41 -9.04 -2.93
CA ILE A 81 3.18 -9.68 -2.43
C ILE A 81 2.93 -9.23 -0.98
N ALA A 82 3.96 -9.22 -0.13
CA ALA A 82 3.83 -8.75 1.25
C ALA A 82 3.41 -7.26 1.30
N VAL A 83 4.01 -6.40 0.48
CA VAL A 83 3.59 -5.00 0.37
C VAL A 83 2.09 -4.88 0.06
N CYS A 84 1.58 -5.64 -0.92
CA CYS A 84 0.15 -5.65 -1.24
C CYS A 84 -0.73 -6.07 -0.05
N LEU A 85 -0.23 -6.93 0.84
CA LEU A 85 -1.00 -7.44 1.98
C LEU A 85 -0.86 -6.60 3.26
N GLY A 86 0.06 -5.61 3.27
CA GLY A 86 0.38 -4.78 4.41
C GLY A 86 -0.82 -4.05 5.01
N GLY A 87 -1.65 -3.44 4.15
CA GLY A 87 -2.85 -2.72 4.58
C GLY A 87 -3.84 -3.63 5.32
N ARG A 88 -4.16 -4.79 4.73
CA ARG A 88 -5.05 -5.78 5.35
C ARG A 88 -4.51 -6.33 6.68
N ALA A 89 -3.21 -6.59 6.73
CA ALA A 89 -2.57 -7.09 7.95
C ALA A 89 -2.60 -6.02 9.06
N ALA A 90 -2.44 -4.74 8.72
CA ALA A 90 -2.54 -3.63 9.65
C ALA A 90 -3.98 -3.44 10.18
N GLU A 91 -5.01 -3.55 9.32
CA GLU A 91 -6.41 -3.54 9.73
C GLU A 91 -6.66 -4.65 10.78
N GLN A 92 -6.27 -5.88 10.50
CA GLN A 92 -6.44 -7.01 11.40
C GLN A 92 -5.72 -6.80 12.74
N LEU A 93 -4.46 -6.32 12.70
CA LEU A 93 -3.64 -6.13 13.90
C LEU A 93 -4.14 -4.96 14.77
N ALA A 94 -4.52 -3.85 14.15
CA ALA A 94 -4.82 -2.61 14.87
C ALA A 94 -6.30 -2.45 15.23
N LEU A 95 -7.19 -2.95 14.36
CA LEU A 95 -8.64 -2.77 14.52
C LEU A 95 -9.37 -4.07 14.88
N GLY A 96 -8.70 -5.22 14.81
CA GLY A 96 -9.26 -6.54 15.11
C GLY A 96 -10.23 -7.05 14.04
N ASP A 97 -10.32 -6.37 12.88
CA ASP A 97 -11.23 -6.70 11.79
C ASP A 97 -10.58 -6.38 10.45
N ILE A 98 -11.17 -6.83 9.36
CA ILE A 98 -10.70 -6.65 8.00
C ILE A 98 -11.82 -6.08 7.13
N SER A 99 -11.45 -5.26 6.14
CA SER A 99 -12.42 -4.60 5.27
C SER A 99 -12.36 -5.07 3.82
N THR A 100 -13.36 -4.65 3.05
CA THR A 100 -13.38 -4.83 1.58
C THR A 100 -12.40 -3.90 0.86
N GLY A 101 -11.83 -2.91 1.56
CA GLY A 101 -10.86 -1.94 1.00
C GLY A 101 -9.63 -2.63 0.41
N ALA A 102 -9.17 -3.71 1.04
CA ALA A 102 -8.04 -4.51 0.58
C ALA A 102 -8.32 -5.39 -0.66
N GLY A 103 -9.51 -5.32 -1.27
CA GLY A 103 -9.90 -6.21 -2.38
C GLY A 103 -8.97 -6.10 -3.59
N ASN A 104 -8.57 -4.89 -3.99
CA ASN A 104 -7.65 -4.66 -5.10
C ASN A 104 -6.23 -5.18 -4.79
N ASP A 105 -5.79 -5.04 -3.55
CA ASP A 105 -4.46 -5.48 -3.13
C ASP A 105 -4.35 -7.00 -3.06
N LEU A 106 -5.43 -7.67 -2.62
CA LEU A 106 -5.54 -9.13 -2.73
C LEU A 106 -5.51 -9.61 -4.18
N GLN A 107 -6.15 -8.90 -5.11
CA GLN A 107 -6.09 -9.22 -6.54
C GLN A 107 -4.67 -9.10 -7.07
N LYS A 108 -3.97 -8.00 -6.76
CA LYS A 108 -2.56 -7.78 -7.15
C LYS A 108 -1.65 -8.87 -6.56
N ALA A 109 -1.76 -9.14 -5.26
CA ALA A 109 -0.98 -10.16 -4.57
C ALA A 109 -1.16 -11.54 -5.24
N SER A 110 -2.41 -11.94 -5.48
CA SER A 110 -2.75 -13.21 -6.13
C SER A 110 -2.23 -13.28 -7.57
N ALA A 111 -2.32 -12.20 -8.33
CA ALA A 111 -1.81 -12.13 -9.70
C ALA A 111 -0.28 -12.27 -9.74
N ILE A 112 0.45 -11.59 -8.84
CA ILE A 112 1.91 -11.72 -8.73
C ILE A 112 2.28 -13.16 -8.39
N ALA A 113 1.67 -13.76 -7.35
CA ALA A 113 1.93 -15.13 -6.93
C ALA A 113 1.65 -16.13 -8.06
N ARG A 114 0.53 -15.97 -8.77
CA ARG A 114 0.19 -16.82 -9.92
C ARG A 114 1.22 -16.70 -11.05
N ASN A 115 1.65 -15.48 -11.41
CA ASN A 115 2.68 -15.28 -12.42
C ASN A 115 4.03 -15.90 -12.00
N MET A 116 4.40 -15.81 -10.73
CA MET A 116 5.61 -16.45 -10.20
C MET A 116 5.59 -17.96 -10.45
N VAL A 117 4.46 -18.60 -10.19
CA VAL A 117 4.29 -20.05 -10.31
C VAL A 117 4.13 -20.49 -11.76
N THR A 118 3.26 -19.81 -12.54
CA THR A 118 2.85 -20.31 -13.87
C THR A 118 3.66 -19.75 -15.02
N ARG A 119 4.23 -18.53 -14.87
CA ARG A 119 4.91 -17.83 -15.96
C ARG A 119 6.42 -17.78 -15.80
N TYR A 120 6.89 -17.60 -14.55
CA TYR A 120 8.32 -17.38 -14.31
C TYR A 120 9.05 -18.62 -13.77
N GLY A 121 8.34 -19.74 -13.54
CA GLY A 121 8.95 -20.97 -13.01
C GLY A 121 9.59 -20.80 -11.62
N MET A 122 9.02 -19.90 -10.79
CA MET A 122 9.58 -19.56 -9.47
C MET A 122 9.03 -20.43 -8.33
N SER A 123 8.42 -21.58 -8.63
CA SER A 123 8.01 -22.60 -7.66
C SER A 123 8.87 -23.85 -7.81
N GLU A 124 9.39 -24.37 -6.71
CA GLU A 124 10.18 -25.59 -6.71
C GLU A 124 9.32 -26.83 -6.96
N LYS A 125 8.06 -26.84 -6.50
CA LYS A 125 7.14 -27.97 -6.67
C LYS A 125 6.59 -28.06 -8.10
N VAL A 126 6.27 -26.90 -8.69
CA VAL A 126 5.75 -26.85 -10.07
C VAL A 126 6.88 -26.95 -11.10
N GLY A 127 8.09 -26.47 -10.73
CA GLY A 127 9.29 -26.57 -11.55
C GLY A 127 9.42 -25.46 -12.60
N ASN A 128 10.44 -25.63 -13.47
CA ASN A 128 10.82 -24.64 -14.49
C ASN A 128 9.98 -24.80 -15.78
N VAL A 129 8.66 -24.85 -15.65
CA VAL A 129 7.73 -25.02 -16.77
C VAL A 129 6.76 -23.84 -16.81
N VAL A 130 6.44 -23.39 -18.01
CA VAL A 130 5.45 -22.33 -18.24
C VAL A 130 4.08 -22.97 -18.46
N PHE A 131 3.13 -22.65 -17.58
CA PHE A 131 1.74 -23.10 -17.66
C PHE A 131 0.77 -21.97 -18.03
N ASP A 132 1.30 -20.76 -18.31
CA ASP A 132 0.51 -19.63 -18.76
C ASP A 132 0.21 -19.81 -20.25
N SER A 133 -1.05 -20.05 -20.60
CA SER A 133 -1.53 -19.95 -21.97
C SER A 133 -1.70 -18.47 -22.30
N GLY A 134 -0.62 -17.86 -22.79
CA GLY A 134 -0.49 -16.41 -23.02
C GLY A 134 -1.74 -15.77 -23.65
N HIS A 135 -2.12 -14.65 -23.08
CA HIS A 135 -3.18 -13.76 -23.56
C HIS A 135 -2.71 -12.87 -24.74
N ASP A 136 -1.78 -13.31 -25.57
CA ASP A 136 -1.23 -12.50 -26.68
C ASP A 136 -2.00 -12.65 -28.00
N GLU A 137 -3.12 -13.37 -28.05
CA GLU A 137 -3.99 -13.34 -29.22
C GLU A 137 -5.29 -12.56 -28.93
N VAL A 138 -5.23 -11.26 -29.20
CA VAL A 138 -6.42 -10.41 -29.36
C VAL A 138 -7.15 -10.85 -30.63
N PHE A 139 -7.93 -11.93 -30.59
CA PHE A 139 -8.90 -12.25 -31.62
C PHE A 139 -10.28 -11.76 -31.19
N ILE A 140 -10.68 -10.64 -31.79
CA ILE A 140 -12.01 -10.06 -31.68
C ILE A 140 -13.03 -11.09 -32.19
N GLY A 141 -13.85 -11.66 -31.26
CA GLY A 141 -15.10 -12.26 -31.66
C GLY A 141 -15.48 -13.65 -31.23
N ARG A 142 -14.73 -14.34 -30.34
CA ARG A 142 -15.20 -15.58 -29.70
C ARG A 142 -14.77 -15.66 -28.23
N SER A 143 -15.75 -15.72 -27.36
CA SER A 143 -15.59 -16.22 -25.99
C SER A 143 -15.24 -17.71 -26.09
N MET A 144 -13.97 -18.04 -26.30
CA MET A 144 -13.50 -19.40 -26.15
C MET A 144 -13.26 -19.64 -24.68
N ALA A 145 -13.94 -20.65 -24.11
CA ALA A 145 -13.64 -21.18 -22.80
C ALA A 145 -12.12 -21.42 -22.72
N GLN A 146 -11.47 -20.85 -21.71
CA GLN A 146 -10.04 -21.03 -21.44
C GLN A 146 -9.80 -22.52 -21.24
N THR A 147 -9.26 -23.19 -22.24
CA THR A 147 -8.88 -24.60 -22.12
C THR A 147 -7.55 -24.62 -21.36
N LYS A 148 -7.57 -25.10 -20.11
CA LYS A 148 -6.35 -25.37 -19.36
C LYS A 148 -5.49 -26.34 -20.18
N ASN A 149 -4.23 -25.99 -20.45
CA ASN A 149 -3.28 -26.84 -21.17
C ASN A 149 -2.52 -27.80 -20.25
N TYR A 150 -3.05 -28.07 -19.04
CA TYR A 150 -2.42 -28.90 -18.02
C TYR A 150 -3.47 -29.70 -17.22
N SER A 151 -3.04 -30.82 -16.60
CA SER A 151 -3.91 -31.73 -15.85
C SER A 151 -4.50 -31.05 -14.59
N GLU A 152 -5.57 -31.63 -14.05
CA GLU A 152 -6.18 -31.17 -12.78
C GLU A 152 -5.21 -31.31 -11.60
N GLU A 153 -4.29 -32.29 -11.63
CA GLU A 153 -3.24 -32.45 -10.62
C GLU A 153 -2.28 -31.26 -10.63
N VAL A 154 -1.84 -30.81 -11.84
CA VAL A 154 -1.01 -29.62 -11.98
C VAL A 154 -1.78 -28.37 -11.57
N ALA A 155 -3.07 -28.26 -11.90
CA ALA A 155 -3.91 -27.16 -11.45
C ALA A 155 -3.96 -27.06 -9.92
N ALA A 156 -4.19 -28.17 -9.24
CA ALA A 156 -4.23 -28.23 -7.78
C ALA A 156 -2.88 -27.82 -7.16
N LEU A 157 -1.77 -28.28 -7.75
CA LEU A 157 -0.42 -27.92 -7.30
C LEU A 157 -0.13 -26.43 -7.49
N ILE A 158 -0.55 -25.83 -8.61
CA ILE A 158 -0.44 -24.39 -8.85
C ILE A 158 -1.23 -23.60 -7.79
N ASP A 159 -2.47 -24.00 -7.51
CA ASP A 159 -3.32 -23.33 -6.52
C ASP A 159 -2.75 -23.44 -5.10
N GLU A 160 -2.16 -24.61 -4.74
CA GLU A 160 -1.45 -24.81 -3.47
C GLU A 160 -0.25 -23.87 -3.35
N GLU A 161 0.60 -23.79 -4.38
CA GLU A 161 1.80 -22.94 -4.37
C GLU A 161 1.46 -21.45 -4.35
N VAL A 162 0.45 -21.03 -5.12
CA VAL A 162 -0.06 -19.65 -5.08
C VAL A 162 -0.54 -19.28 -3.69
N LYS A 163 -1.35 -20.17 -3.08
CA LYS A 163 -1.83 -19.97 -1.70
C LYS A 163 -0.68 -19.91 -0.70
N ALA A 164 0.30 -20.80 -0.81
CA ALA A 164 1.46 -20.81 0.08
C ALA A 164 2.28 -19.52 0.01
N LEU A 165 2.49 -18.96 -1.20
CA LEU A 165 3.17 -17.67 -1.38
C LEU A 165 2.42 -16.52 -0.73
N VAL A 166 1.09 -16.46 -0.92
CA VAL A 166 0.25 -15.39 -0.34
C VAL A 166 0.17 -15.52 1.18
N ASP A 167 -0.05 -16.73 1.71
CA ASP A 167 -0.11 -16.99 3.15
C ASP A 167 1.23 -16.68 3.84
N GLY A 168 2.35 -17.08 3.23
CA GLY A 168 3.69 -16.80 3.75
C GLY A 168 4.00 -15.29 3.77
N ALA A 169 3.62 -14.57 2.72
CA ALA A 169 3.76 -13.13 2.65
C ALA A 169 2.87 -12.42 3.69
N TYR A 170 1.64 -12.90 3.91
CA TYR A 170 0.75 -12.36 4.93
C TYR A 170 1.28 -12.59 6.35
N ALA A 171 1.81 -13.77 6.65
CA ALA A 171 2.46 -14.05 7.92
C ALA A 171 3.65 -13.12 8.16
N ARG A 172 4.46 -12.88 7.11
CA ARG A 172 5.58 -11.92 7.18
C ARG A 172 5.13 -10.50 7.48
N CYS A 173 4.02 -10.04 6.89
CA CYS A 173 3.43 -8.75 7.23
C CYS A 173 3.05 -8.68 8.71
N GLY A 174 2.41 -9.73 9.24
CA GLY A 174 2.04 -9.81 10.65
C GLY A 174 3.24 -9.70 11.59
N GLU A 175 4.36 -10.36 11.27
CA GLU A 175 5.62 -10.25 12.01
C GLU A 175 6.17 -8.83 11.99
N ILE A 176 6.30 -8.23 10.80
CA ILE A 176 6.80 -6.87 10.62
C ILE A 176 5.95 -5.88 11.40
N LEU A 177 4.64 -5.89 11.19
CA LEU A 177 3.72 -4.93 11.82
C LEU A 177 3.63 -5.11 13.33
N THR A 178 3.76 -6.34 13.85
CA THR A 178 3.82 -6.60 15.29
C THR A 178 5.10 -6.02 15.88
N HIS A 179 6.24 -6.21 15.21
CA HIS A 179 7.53 -5.65 15.63
C HIS A 179 7.54 -4.11 15.57
N ARG A 180 6.90 -3.54 14.55
CA ARG A 180 6.80 -2.10 14.29
C ARG A 180 5.47 -1.48 14.75
N ARG A 181 4.82 -2.09 15.74
CA ARG A 181 3.50 -1.64 16.18
C ARG A 181 3.47 -0.17 16.58
N ARG A 182 4.50 0.30 17.26
CA ARG A 182 4.61 1.69 17.68
C ARG A 182 4.69 2.65 16.49
N GLU A 183 5.52 2.34 15.51
CA GLU A 183 5.68 3.13 14.30
C GLU A 183 4.39 3.13 13.47
N LEU A 184 3.71 1.99 13.38
CA LEU A 184 2.39 1.88 12.73
C LEU A 184 1.37 2.82 13.36
N ASP A 185 1.26 2.83 14.69
CA ASP A 185 0.33 3.70 15.41
C ASP A 185 0.69 5.19 15.19
N ILE A 186 1.97 5.57 15.24
CA ILE A 186 2.44 6.93 14.99
C ILE A 186 2.08 7.41 13.58
N VAL A 187 2.34 6.58 12.55
CA VAL A 187 2.00 6.93 11.16
C VAL A 187 0.50 7.09 10.98
N ALA A 188 -0.30 6.16 11.52
CA ALA A 188 -1.75 6.22 11.44
C ALA A 188 -2.32 7.47 12.13
N GLU A 189 -1.85 7.81 13.34
CA GLU A 189 -2.25 9.01 14.07
C GLU A 189 -1.87 10.29 13.34
N TYR A 190 -0.67 10.34 12.77
CA TYR A 190 -0.22 11.48 11.95
C TYR A 190 -1.13 11.67 10.73
N LEU A 191 -1.47 10.59 10.01
CA LEU A 191 -2.37 10.63 8.87
C LEU A 191 -3.79 11.06 9.26
N LEU A 192 -4.29 10.62 10.41
CA LEU A 192 -5.61 11.07 10.92
C LEU A 192 -5.63 12.57 11.20
N ARG A 193 -4.51 13.15 11.61
CA ARG A 193 -4.41 14.58 11.93
C ARG A 193 -4.14 15.44 10.70
N TYR A 194 -3.22 15.01 9.85
CA TYR A 194 -2.67 15.85 8.76
C TYR A 194 -2.98 15.33 7.35
N GLU A 195 -3.63 14.17 7.23
CA GLU A 195 -4.10 13.53 6.00
C GLU A 195 -3.01 13.13 4.99
N ASN A 196 -1.79 13.64 5.12
CA ASN A 196 -0.66 13.39 4.24
C ASN A 196 0.65 13.35 5.03
N MET A 197 1.55 12.44 4.63
CA MET A 197 2.90 12.30 5.19
C MET A 197 3.90 12.13 4.05
N ASP A 198 4.90 13.00 3.97
CA ASP A 198 5.98 12.90 3.00
C ASP A 198 7.08 11.92 3.44
N ALA A 199 7.98 11.56 2.51
CA ALA A 199 9.08 10.64 2.75
C ALA A 199 9.96 11.04 3.95
N LYS A 200 10.28 12.32 4.08
CA LYS A 200 11.15 12.81 5.16
C LYS A 200 10.49 12.65 6.52
N THR A 201 9.23 13.01 6.64
CA THR A 201 8.45 12.86 7.86
C THR A 201 8.26 11.39 8.22
N PHE A 202 8.04 10.53 7.22
CA PHE A 202 7.94 9.10 7.42
C PHE A 202 9.24 8.50 7.97
N GLU A 203 10.40 8.84 7.43
CA GLU A 203 11.70 8.40 7.94
C GLU A 203 12.00 8.91 9.37
N GLN A 204 11.47 10.07 9.75
CA GLN A 204 11.58 10.57 11.12
C GLN A 204 10.85 9.70 12.14
N VAL A 205 9.81 8.96 11.76
CA VAL A 205 9.09 8.02 12.64
C VAL A 205 10.05 7.00 13.24
N PHE A 206 11.05 6.55 12.48
CA PHE A 206 12.01 5.53 12.89
C PHE A 206 13.24 6.11 13.60
N THR A 207 13.61 7.35 13.30
CA THR A 207 14.86 7.96 13.79
C THR A 207 14.66 8.95 14.93
N ALA A 208 13.60 9.75 14.88
CA ALA A 208 13.32 10.81 15.86
C ALA A 208 11.80 11.09 15.99
N PRO A 209 10.98 10.12 16.45
CA PRO A 209 9.53 10.27 16.47
C PRO A 209 9.02 11.45 17.32
N ALA A 210 9.77 11.84 18.34
CA ALA A 210 9.42 13.00 19.19
C ALA A 210 9.63 14.36 18.49
N ALA A 211 10.32 14.37 17.35
CA ALA A 211 10.60 15.59 16.57
C ALA A 211 9.69 15.75 15.34
N LEU A 212 8.65 14.93 15.21
CA LEU A 212 7.70 15.01 14.10
C LEU A 212 7.03 16.37 14.07
N GLN A 213 7.09 17.03 12.93
CA GLN A 213 6.48 18.33 12.69
C GLN A 213 5.23 18.19 11.80
N PRO A 214 4.23 19.08 11.96
CA PRO A 214 3.14 19.20 11.00
C PRO A 214 3.66 19.43 9.58
N PRO A 215 2.93 19.03 8.52
CA PRO A 215 3.26 19.40 7.15
C PRO A 215 3.33 20.93 6.99
N ALA A 216 4.18 21.41 6.08
CA ALA A 216 4.39 22.85 5.88
C ALA A 216 3.09 23.64 5.63
N ALA A 217 2.12 23.01 4.94
CA ALA A 217 0.80 23.60 4.70
C ALA A 217 0.00 23.83 6.01
N TYR A 218 0.11 22.94 6.99
CA TYR A 218 -0.54 23.09 8.30
C TYR A 218 0.19 24.07 9.20
N GLN A 219 1.52 24.13 9.13
CA GLN A 219 2.32 25.14 9.86
C GLN A 219 1.95 26.57 9.43
N ALA A 220 1.72 26.77 8.13
CA ALA A 220 1.30 28.08 7.60
C ALA A 220 -0.09 28.49 8.14
N VAL A 221 -1.04 27.57 8.15
CA VAL A 221 -2.41 27.83 8.67
C VAL A 221 -2.40 28.08 10.19
N GLU A 222 -1.61 27.30 10.94
CA GLU A 222 -1.46 27.51 12.40
C GLU A 222 -0.82 28.87 12.68
N ALA A 223 0.19 29.26 11.91
CA ALA A 223 0.85 30.60 12.06
C ALA A 223 -0.09 31.77 11.72
N GLU A 224 -0.91 31.66 10.66
CA GLU A 224 -1.93 32.65 10.32
C GLU A 224 -2.99 32.75 11.42
N ALA A 225 -3.49 31.62 11.92
CA ALA A 225 -4.49 31.59 12.99
C ALA A 225 -3.96 32.20 14.32
N GLU A 226 -2.68 31.93 14.65
CA GLU A 226 -2.03 32.56 15.81
C GLU A 226 -1.85 34.07 15.65
N GLN A 227 -1.60 34.54 14.42
CA GLN A 227 -1.46 35.96 14.12
C GLN A 227 -2.81 36.65 14.22
N ASP A 228 -3.86 36.11 13.64
CA ASP A 228 -5.24 36.61 13.72
C ASP A 228 -5.71 36.70 15.18
N ALA A 229 -5.45 35.69 15.98
CA ALA A 229 -5.81 35.67 17.40
C ALA A 229 -5.08 36.79 18.22
N ARG A 230 -3.81 37.04 17.91
CA ARG A 230 -3.06 38.14 18.55
C ARG A 230 -3.58 39.52 18.15
N GLU A 231 -3.95 39.72 16.88
CA GLU A 231 -4.53 40.95 16.38
C GLU A 231 -5.93 41.20 16.99
N GLU A 232 -6.74 40.18 17.23
CA GLU A 232 -8.03 40.28 17.92
C GLU A 232 -7.84 40.66 19.42
N GLU A 233 -6.85 40.08 20.12
CA GLU A 233 -6.54 40.42 21.50
C GLU A 233 -6.04 41.87 21.65
N GLU A 234 -5.24 42.38 20.72
CA GLU A 234 -4.76 43.77 20.73
C GLU A 234 -5.89 44.80 20.43
N HIS A 235 -6.88 44.44 19.57
CA HIS A 235 -7.99 45.35 19.25
C HIS A 235 -9.17 45.26 20.24
N GLY A 236 -9.24 44.20 21.06
CA GLY A 236 -10.28 44.04 22.10
C GLY A 236 -9.94 44.69 23.45
N ALA A 237 -8.75 45.30 23.58
CA ALA A 237 -8.25 45.91 24.82
C ALA A 237 -8.39 47.44 24.83
N ASP A 238 -9.00 48.06 23.80
CA ASP A 238 -9.38 49.49 23.75
C ASP A 238 -10.90 49.62 23.96
#